data_017ef6040dbe5b25a517870870031862
#
_entry.id   017ef6040dbe5b25a517870870031862
#
_cell.length_a   1.000
_cell.length_b   1.000
_cell.length_c   1.000
_cell.angle_alpha   90.00
_cell.angle_beta   90.00
_cell.angle_gamma   90.00
#
_symmetry.space_group_name_H-M   'P 1'
#
loop_
_entity.id
_entity.type
_entity.pdbx_description
1 polymer ?
#
loop_
_entity_poly.entity_id
_entity_poly.type
_entity_poly.pdbx_seq_one_letter_code
_entity_poly.pdbx_strand_id
1 'polypeptide(L)'
;MNSTDDSFTGSYSYTLDAKGRVNIPAKMRKALNPANDSTFVATRGADPCIVLYPVEVWKQIVEKLIRMNKRRALHRHYTRNFVRYAEAVQYDQQGRVALPAELINYAGIEKGTEIVGMLDHIEIWDPERLDESDNQFAGQQDEMDAISDEIFS
;
A
#
# COMPACT_ATOMS: atom_id res chain seq x y z
N MET A 1 -7.89 -6.62 -22.28
CA MET A 1 -6.63 -6.43 -21.55
C MET A 1 -6.44 -7.57 -20.57
N ASN A 2 -5.26 -8.12 -20.50
CA ASN A 2 -4.97 -9.17 -19.54
C ASN A 2 -4.85 -8.58 -18.13
N SER A 3 -5.63 -9.09 -17.18
CA SER A 3 -5.64 -8.60 -15.80
C SER A 3 -4.29 -8.71 -15.10
N THR A 4 -3.39 -9.62 -15.54
CA THR A 4 -2.05 -9.76 -14.97
C THR A 4 -1.16 -8.56 -15.23
N ASP A 5 -1.42 -7.81 -16.31
CA ASP A 5 -0.65 -6.60 -16.64
C ASP A 5 -1.00 -5.43 -15.72
N ASP A 6 -2.17 -5.48 -15.08
CA ASP A 6 -2.66 -4.43 -14.18
C ASP A 6 -2.44 -4.76 -12.70
N SER A 7 -1.84 -5.90 -12.41
CA SER A 7 -1.60 -6.34 -11.04
C SER A 7 -0.22 -5.94 -10.56
N PHE A 8 -0.16 -5.43 -9.32
CA PHE A 8 1.11 -5.13 -8.67
C PHE A 8 1.62 -6.39 -7.97
N THR A 9 2.79 -6.86 -8.38
CA THR A 9 3.46 -8.03 -7.80
C THR A 9 4.94 -7.75 -7.63
N GLY A 10 5.60 -8.57 -6.82
CA GLY A 10 7.03 -8.48 -6.59
C GLY A 10 7.39 -7.67 -5.36
N SER A 11 8.65 -7.70 -5.02
CA SER A 11 9.23 -7.01 -3.87
C SER A 11 10.56 -6.40 -4.28
N TYR A 12 10.75 -5.12 -3.99
CA TYR A 12 11.90 -4.35 -4.46
C TYR A 12 12.45 -3.48 -3.33
N SER A 13 13.78 -3.48 -3.18
CA SER A 13 14.46 -2.66 -2.17
C SER A 13 14.92 -1.35 -2.80
N TYR A 14 14.51 -0.25 -2.21
CA TYR A 14 14.94 1.09 -2.62
C TYR A 14 15.30 1.92 -1.39
N THR A 15 16.02 3.01 -1.62
CA THR A 15 16.41 3.94 -0.57
C THR A 15 15.59 5.22 -0.69
N LEU A 16 15.05 5.67 0.45
CA LEU A 16 14.38 6.95 0.56
C LEU A 16 15.43 8.06 0.46
N ASP A 17 15.20 9.07 -0.37
CA ASP A 17 16.14 10.18 -0.47
C ASP A 17 15.93 11.21 0.65
N ALA A 18 16.79 12.22 0.70
CA ALA A 18 16.76 13.23 1.77
C ALA A 18 15.47 14.06 1.77
N LYS A 19 14.75 14.08 0.66
CA LYS A 19 13.48 14.81 0.52
C LYS A 19 12.26 13.93 0.72
N GLY A 20 12.44 12.68 1.16
CA GLY A 20 11.33 11.76 1.38
C GLY A 20 10.78 11.15 0.11
N ARG A 21 11.56 11.10 -0.96
CA ARG A 21 11.13 10.49 -2.22
C ARG A 21 11.69 9.09 -2.36
N VAL A 22 10.88 8.21 -2.96
CA VAL A 22 11.27 6.83 -3.23
C VAL A 22 10.83 6.45 -4.64
N ASN A 23 11.64 5.64 -5.30
CA ASN A 23 11.30 5.12 -6.62
C ASN A 23 10.16 4.10 -6.54
N ILE A 24 9.24 4.20 -7.47
CA ILE A 24 8.26 3.14 -7.69
C ILE A 24 8.84 2.23 -8.78
N PRO A 25 8.92 0.91 -8.57
CA PRO A 25 9.48 0.01 -9.56
C PRO A 25 8.85 0.19 -10.93
N ALA A 26 9.66 0.17 -11.99
CA ALA A 26 9.17 0.37 -13.35
C ALA A 26 8.03 -0.59 -13.71
N LYS A 27 8.12 -1.85 -13.25
CA LYS A 27 7.07 -2.85 -13.46
C LYS A 27 5.74 -2.39 -12.87
N MET A 28 5.78 -1.79 -11.68
CA MET A 28 4.57 -1.31 -11.00
C MET A 28 4.03 -0.04 -11.67
N ARG A 29 4.90 0.84 -12.14
CA ARG A 29 4.46 2.02 -12.91
C ARG A 29 3.76 1.62 -14.20
N LYS A 30 4.22 0.57 -14.86
CA LYS A 30 3.58 0.02 -16.06
C LYS A 30 2.23 -0.62 -15.76
N ALA A 31 2.08 -1.19 -14.58
CA ALA A 31 0.82 -1.80 -14.16
C ALA A 31 -0.25 -0.77 -13.79
N LEU A 32 0.15 0.46 -13.49
CA LEU A 32 -0.79 1.53 -13.18
C LEU A 32 -1.49 1.98 -14.46
N ASN A 33 -2.83 1.88 -14.47
CA ASN A 33 -3.62 2.29 -15.62
C ASN A 33 -3.38 3.78 -15.91
N PRO A 34 -3.10 4.16 -17.18
CA PRO A 34 -2.87 5.56 -17.55
C PRO A 34 -3.98 6.53 -17.15
N ALA A 35 -5.22 6.05 -16.97
CA ALA A 35 -6.33 6.86 -16.50
C ALA A 35 -6.09 7.44 -15.10
N ASN A 36 -5.16 6.89 -14.33
CA ASN A 36 -4.79 7.41 -13.00
C ASN A 36 -3.83 8.61 -13.07
N ASP A 37 -3.34 8.94 -14.25
CA ASP A 37 -2.42 10.08 -14.46
C ASP A 37 -1.20 10.01 -13.52
N SER A 38 -0.55 8.85 -13.49
CA SER A 38 0.65 8.61 -12.66
C SER A 38 0.44 8.89 -11.17
N THR A 39 -0.80 8.80 -10.70
CA THR A 39 -1.19 9.21 -9.35
C THR A 39 -1.65 8.03 -8.52
N PHE A 40 -1.16 7.98 -7.29
CA PHE A 40 -1.64 7.09 -6.24
C PHE A 40 -2.19 7.93 -5.10
N VAL A 41 -3.03 7.33 -4.26
CA VAL A 41 -3.39 7.90 -2.97
C VAL A 41 -2.64 7.14 -1.90
N ALA A 42 -1.79 7.84 -1.16
CA ALA A 42 -1.01 7.27 -0.07
C ALA A 42 -1.78 7.41 1.25
N THR A 43 -1.79 6.37 2.05
CA THR A 43 -2.38 6.42 3.40
C THR A 43 -1.74 5.35 4.28
N ARG A 44 -2.19 5.25 5.53
CA ARG A 44 -1.74 4.21 6.47
C ARG A 44 -2.30 2.87 6.06
N GLY A 45 -1.45 1.83 6.10
CA GLY A 45 -1.91 0.47 5.95
C GLY A 45 -2.57 -0.06 7.23
N ALA A 46 -3.25 -1.19 7.10
CA ALA A 46 -3.73 -1.94 8.27
C ALA A 46 -2.55 -2.45 9.10
N ASP A 47 -1.49 -2.84 8.43
CA ASP A 47 -0.20 -3.12 9.04
C ASP A 47 0.64 -1.84 9.09
N PRO A 48 1.75 -1.78 9.87
CA PRO A 48 2.53 -0.56 10.00
C PRO A 48 3.38 -0.28 8.76
N CYS A 49 2.72 0.02 7.65
CA CYS A 49 3.32 0.35 6.37
C CYS A 49 2.54 1.49 5.71
N ILE A 50 3.09 2.03 4.64
CA ILE A 50 2.40 2.99 3.79
C ILE A 50 1.75 2.20 2.66
N VAL A 51 0.49 2.51 2.34
CA VAL A 51 -0.21 1.90 1.21
C VAL A 51 -0.39 2.96 0.12
N LEU A 52 -0.13 2.56 -1.12
CA LEU A 52 -0.42 3.37 -2.30
C LEU A 52 -1.53 2.70 -3.09
N TYR A 53 -2.67 3.38 -3.19
CA TYR A 53 -3.81 2.91 -4.00
C TYR A 53 -3.84 3.67 -5.31
N PRO A 54 -4.02 2.99 -6.46
CA PRO A 54 -4.44 3.69 -7.67
C PRO A 54 -5.69 4.53 -7.38
N VAL A 55 -5.84 5.67 -8.04
CA VAL A 55 -6.99 6.56 -7.80
C VAL A 55 -8.32 5.82 -8.00
N GLU A 56 -8.41 4.97 -9.01
CA GLU A 56 -9.62 4.19 -9.28
C GLU A 56 -9.97 3.23 -8.14
N VAL A 57 -8.95 2.60 -7.52
CA VAL A 57 -9.16 1.72 -6.36
C VAL A 57 -9.55 2.55 -5.14
N TRP A 58 -8.90 3.69 -4.94
CA TRP A 58 -9.22 4.61 -3.86
C TRP A 58 -10.68 5.06 -3.92
N LYS A 59 -11.18 5.39 -5.11
CA LYS A 59 -12.58 5.77 -5.30
C LYS A 59 -13.55 4.67 -4.88
N GLN A 60 -13.24 3.42 -5.17
CA GLN A 60 -14.05 2.28 -4.73
C GLN A 60 -14.07 2.15 -3.21
N ILE A 61 -12.92 2.35 -2.58
CA ILE A 61 -12.81 2.34 -1.11
C ILE A 61 -13.64 3.45 -0.50
N VAL A 62 -13.55 4.67 -1.05
CA VAL A 62 -14.32 5.82 -0.58
C VAL A 62 -15.82 5.55 -0.66
N GLU A 63 -16.30 4.95 -1.75
CA GLU A 63 -17.70 4.58 -1.88
C GLU A 63 -18.15 3.64 -0.77
N LYS A 64 -17.33 2.65 -0.44
CA LYS A 64 -17.63 1.70 0.65
C LYS A 64 -17.64 2.40 2.00
N LEU A 65 -16.71 3.32 2.24
CA LEU A 65 -16.65 4.09 3.48
C LEU A 65 -17.87 5.00 3.63
N ILE A 66 -18.32 5.61 2.55
CA ILE A 66 -19.51 6.48 2.56
C ILE A 66 -20.77 5.68 2.92
N ARG A 67 -20.87 4.44 2.44
CA ARG A 67 -22.02 3.57 2.71
C ARG A 67 -22.01 2.96 4.10
N MET A 68 -20.85 3.00 4.78
CA MET A 68 -20.71 2.40 6.10
C MET A 68 -21.54 3.17 7.13
N ASN A 69 -22.12 2.44 8.11
CA ASN A 69 -22.87 3.05 9.20
C ASN A 69 -21.95 3.86 10.12
N LYS A 70 -22.10 5.19 10.10
CA LYS A 70 -21.27 6.11 10.89
C LYS A 70 -21.92 6.51 12.22
N ARG A 71 -23.02 5.89 12.60
CA ARG A 71 -23.64 6.15 13.91
C ARG A 71 -22.78 5.62 15.05
N ARG A 72 -22.04 4.55 14.81
CA ARG A 72 -21.15 3.96 15.82
C ARG A 72 -19.85 4.76 15.89
N ALA A 73 -19.45 5.10 17.10
CA ALA A 73 -18.22 5.86 17.35
C ALA A 73 -16.97 5.15 16.79
N LEU A 74 -16.92 3.82 16.91
CA LEU A 74 -15.79 3.04 16.41
C LEU A 74 -15.64 3.16 14.88
N HIS A 75 -16.77 3.12 14.15
CA HIS A 75 -16.76 3.28 12.70
C HIS A 75 -16.28 4.68 12.29
N ARG A 76 -16.72 5.72 13.02
CA ARG A 76 -16.23 7.09 12.76
C ARG A 76 -14.74 7.20 13.03
N HIS A 77 -14.28 6.59 14.11
CA HIS A 77 -12.87 6.58 14.47
C HIS A 77 -12.02 5.90 13.39
N TYR A 78 -12.44 4.72 12.94
CA TYR A 78 -11.77 3.99 11.87
C TYR A 78 -11.68 4.84 10.60
N THR A 79 -12.80 5.38 10.15
CA THR A 79 -12.86 6.21 8.94
C THR A 79 -11.94 7.42 9.07
N ARG A 80 -11.99 8.12 10.20
CA ARG A 80 -11.17 9.32 10.43
C ARG A 80 -9.68 8.99 10.35
N ASN A 81 -9.25 7.92 11.00
CA ASN A 81 -7.84 7.53 10.98
C ASN A 81 -7.37 7.10 9.60
N PHE A 82 -8.25 6.54 8.81
CA PHE A 82 -7.90 6.11 7.46
C PHE A 82 -7.82 7.31 6.50
N VAL A 83 -8.83 8.17 6.51
CA VAL A 83 -8.92 9.24 5.50
C VAL A 83 -8.10 10.49 5.85
N ARG A 84 -7.88 10.78 7.14
CA ARG A 84 -7.17 12.01 7.52
C ARG A 84 -5.72 12.02 7.09
N TYR A 85 -5.13 10.86 6.86
CA TYR A 85 -3.73 10.71 6.43
C TYR A 85 -3.62 10.43 4.93
N ALA A 86 -4.74 10.38 4.23
CA ALA A 86 -4.73 10.11 2.79
C ALA A 86 -4.27 11.35 2.03
N GLU A 87 -3.35 11.16 1.09
CA GLU A 87 -2.81 12.23 0.27
C GLU A 87 -2.47 11.70 -1.12
N ALA A 88 -2.88 12.43 -2.15
CA ALA A 88 -2.53 12.07 -3.51
C ALA A 88 -1.04 12.34 -3.74
N VAL A 89 -0.35 11.37 -4.32
CA VAL A 89 1.06 11.47 -4.68
C VAL A 89 1.21 11.05 -6.14
N GLN A 90 1.94 11.84 -6.91
CA GLN A 90 2.19 11.57 -8.32
C GLN A 90 3.66 11.25 -8.52
N TYR A 91 3.98 10.19 -9.26
CA TYR A 91 5.38 9.94 -9.55
C TYR A 91 5.89 10.89 -10.63
N ASP A 92 7.13 11.33 -10.47
CA ASP A 92 7.78 12.26 -11.37
C ASP A 92 8.36 11.53 -12.60
N GLN A 93 9.05 12.27 -13.47
CA GLN A 93 9.64 11.70 -14.68
C GLN A 93 10.69 10.64 -14.39
N GLN A 94 11.27 10.65 -13.20
CA GLN A 94 12.26 9.66 -12.77
C GLN A 94 11.61 8.47 -12.03
N GLY A 95 10.27 8.47 -11.93
CA GLY A 95 9.53 7.40 -11.30
C GLY A 95 9.49 7.45 -9.78
N ARG A 96 9.74 8.62 -9.19
CA ARG A 96 9.76 8.78 -7.72
C ARG A 96 8.49 9.46 -7.23
N VAL A 97 8.02 9.03 -6.06
CA VAL A 97 6.94 9.70 -5.32
C VAL A 97 7.52 10.34 -4.05
N ALA A 98 6.99 11.51 -3.69
CA ALA A 98 7.31 12.14 -2.42
C ALA A 98 6.30 11.64 -1.38
N LEU A 99 6.80 10.92 -0.38
CA LEU A 99 5.96 10.37 0.67
C LEU A 99 5.72 11.41 1.77
N PRO A 100 4.48 11.56 2.25
CA PRO A 100 4.21 12.45 3.38
C PRO A 100 5.01 12.06 4.62
N ALA A 101 5.55 13.05 5.31
CA ALA A 101 6.39 12.80 6.49
C ALA A 101 5.66 12.02 7.58
N GLU A 102 4.37 12.28 7.77
CA GLU A 102 3.56 11.56 8.77
C GLU A 102 3.45 10.08 8.46
N LEU A 103 3.36 9.72 7.18
CA LEU A 103 3.30 8.31 6.77
C LEU A 103 4.66 7.63 6.93
N ILE A 104 5.74 8.34 6.63
CA ILE A 104 7.11 7.84 6.86
C ILE A 104 7.30 7.52 8.34
N ASN A 105 6.85 8.42 9.22
CA ASN A 105 6.92 8.20 10.67
C ASN A 105 6.06 7.03 11.10
N TYR A 106 4.84 6.93 10.61
CA TYR A 106 3.92 5.83 10.94
C TYR A 106 4.54 4.48 10.59
N ALA A 107 5.15 4.37 9.42
CA ALA A 107 5.78 3.14 8.94
C ALA A 107 7.17 2.90 9.56
N GLY A 108 7.72 3.87 10.28
CA GLY A 108 9.04 3.76 10.88
C GLY A 108 10.18 3.66 9.88
N ILE A 109 9.99 4.23 8.69
CA ILE A 109 11.01 4.20 7.64
C ILE A 109 12.08 5.24 7.95
N GLU A 110 13.33 4.80 8.02
CA GLU A 110 14.47 5.69 8.22
C GLU A 110 15.15 6.00 6.88
N LYS A 111 15.55 4.96 6.16
CA LYS A 111 16.26 5.12 4.91
C LYS A 111 15.92 4.03 3.90
N GLY A 112 16.12 2.78 4.27
CA GLY A 112 15.79 1.63 3.42
C GLY A 112 14.30 1.39 3.35
N THR A 113 13.81 0.96 2.20
CA THR A 113 12.41 0.58 2.01
C THR A 113 12.33 -0.75 1.29
N GLU A 114 11.26 -1.48 1.56
CA GLU A 114 10.86 -2.63 0.76
C GLU A 114 9.50 -2.31 0.16
N ILE A 115 9.41 -2.34 -1.18
CA ILE A 115 8.19 -2.01 -1.90
C ILE A 115 7.58 -3.29 -2.41
N VAL A 116 6.38 -3.60 -1.92
CA VAL A 116 5.70 -4.88 -2.16
C VAL A 116 4.42 -4.66 -2.96
N GLY A 117 4.29 -5.39 -4.06
CA GLY A 117 3.04 -5.39 -4.83
C GLY A 117 2.00 -6.27 -4.16
N MET A 118 0.81 -5.70 -3.92
CA MET A 118 -0.30 -6.38 -3.25
C MET A 118 -1.51 -6.48 -4.16
N LEU A 119 -1.28 -6.80 -5.44
CA LEU A 119 -2.26 -7.00 -6.49
C LEU A 119 -2.94 -5.70 -6.93
N ASP A 120 -3.85 -5.13 -6.15
CA ASP A 120 -4.55 -3.90 -6.50
C ASP A 120 -3.97 -2.64 -5.85
N HIS A 121 -2.92 -2.80 -5.03
CA HIS A 121 -2.24 -1.70 -4.36
C HIS A 121 -0.77 -2.05 -4.10
N ILE A 122 -0.05 -1.09 -3.56
CA ILE A 122 1.38 -1.22 -3.25
C ILE A 122 1.56 -0.92 -1.77
N GLU A 123 2.43 -1.69 -1.11
CA GLU A 123 2.86 -1.41 0.27
C GLU A 123 4.31 -0.95 0.28
N ILE A 124 4.62 0.03 1.11
CA ILE A 124 5.98 0.50 1.35
C ILE A 124 6.30 0.30 2.82
N TRP A 125 7.29 -0.55 3.07
CA TRP A 125 7.66 -1.00 4.40
C TRP A 125 9.06 -0.56 4.78
N ASP A 126 9.28 -0.36 6.07
CA ASP A 126 10.60 -0.48 6.64
C ASP A 126 11.01 -1.97 6.61
N PRO A 127 12.20 -2.32 6.10
CA PRO A 127 12.57 -3.73 5.94
C PRO A 127 12.53 -4.55 7.24
N GLU A 128 12.97 -3.98 8.35
CA GLU A 128 12.95 -4.69 9.64
C GLU A 128 11.52 -4.95 10.12
N ARG A 129 10.63 -3.99 9.93
CA ARG A 129 9.22 -4.16 10.31
C ARG A 129 8.52 -5.19 9.45
N LEU A 130 8.89 -5.28 8.18
CA LEU A 130 8.36 -6.31 7.30
C LEU A 130 8.80 -7.69 7.78
N ASP A 131 10.08 -7.84 8.14
CA ASP A 131 10.60 -9.09 8.69
C ASP A 131 9.90 -9.46 9.99
N GLU A 132 9.66 -8.50 10.88
CA GLU A 132 8.93 -8.72 12.12
C GLU A 132 7.50 -9.18 11.85
N SER A 133 6.84 -8.58 10.87
CA SER A 133 5.51 -8.97 10.46
C SER A 133 5.48 -10.42 9.96
N ASP A 134 6.43 -10.80 9.13
CA ASP A 134 6.54 -12.18 8.64
C ASP A 134 6.76 -13.15 9.78
N ASN A 135 7.61 -12.78 10.74
CA ASN A 135 7.93 -13.65 11.89
C ASN A 135 6.75 -13.87 12.81
N GLN A 136 5.80 -12.94 12.89
CA GLN A 136 4.58 -13.11 13.68
C GLN A 136 3.79 -14.35 13.27
N PHE A 137 3.89 -14.75 12.01
CA PHE A 137 3.11 -15.85 11.45
C PHE A 137 3.91 -17.15 11.29
N ALA A 138 5.14 -17.21 11.79
CA ALA A 138 6.02 -18.35 11.62
C ALA A 138 5.45 -19.65 12.18
N GLY A 139 4.59 -19.59 13.21
CA GLY A 139 3.96 -20.75 13.83
C GLY A 139 2.60 -21.13 13.25
N GLN A 140 2.16 -20.48 12.16
CA GLN A 140 0.80 -20.63 11.65
C GLN A 140 0.74 -21.31 10.27
N GLN A 141 1.63 -22.29 10.06
CA GLN A 141 1.69 -22.96 8.77
C GLN A 141 0.39 -23.71 8.43
N ASP A 142 -0.26 -24.34 9.41
CA ASP A 142 -1.51 -25.07 9.17
C ASP A 142 -2.62 -24.13 8.72
N GLU A 143 -2.71 -22.95 9.31
CA GLU A 143 -3.68 -21.92 8.91
C GLU A 143 -3.41 -21.40 7.51
N MET A 144 -2.14 -21.22 7.15
CA MET A 144 -1.76 -20.80 5.80
C MET A 144 -2.07 -21.88 4.78
N ASP A 145 -1.86 -23.14 5.11
CA ASP A 145 -2.21 -24.27 4.24
C ASP A 145 -3.72 -24.31 3.98
N ALA A 146 -4.52 -24.03 4.99
CA ALA A 146 -5.98 -23.97 4.84
C ALA A 146 -6.40 -22.86 3.88
N ILE A 147 -5.75 -21.69 3.93
CA ILE A 147 -6.00 -20.60 2.99
C ILE A 147 -5.62 -21.02 1.58
N SER A 148 -4.47 -21.67 1.42
CA SER A 148 -4.00 -22.17 0.13
C SER A 148 -5.00 -23.16 -0.48
N ASP A 149 -5.55 -24.05 0.33
CA ASP A 149 -6.54 -25.02 -0.10
C ASP A 149 -7.82 -24.35 -0.62
N GLU A 150 -8.25 -23.25 0.01
CA GLU A 150 -9.39 -22.48 -0.46
C GLU A 150 -9.18 -21.90 -1.85
N ILE A 151 -7.94 -21.51 -2.16
CA ILE A 151 -7.61 -20.86 -3.44
C ILE A 151 -7.43 -21.87 -4.54
N PHE A 152 -6.80 -23.01 -4.25
CA PHE A 152 -6.34 -23.96 -5.27
C PHE A 152 -7.12 -25.27 -5.34
N SER A 153 -8.14 -25.43 -4.54
CA SER A 153 -8.97 -26.66 -4.60
C SER A 153 -10.17 -26.52 -5.54
#